data_ba92e339b286f5cc13e9cfad14f99902
#
_entry.id   ba92e339b286f5cc13e9cfad14f99902
#
_cell.length_a   1.000
_cell.length_b   1.000
_cell.length_c   1.000
_cell.angle_alpha   90.00
_cell.angle_beta   90.00
_cell.angle_gamma   90.00
#
_symmetry.space_group_name_H-M   'P 1'
#
loop_
_entity.id
_entity.type
_entity.pdbx_description
1 polymer ?
#
loop_
_entity_poly.entity_id
_entity_poly.type
_entity_poly.pdbx_seq_one_letter_code
_entity_poly.pdbx_strand_id
1 'polypeptide(L)'
;MTLNKYKFGDLIELNIIKNESCLYGEEDAIGVNIDKVILPMRGSNDSKNYDKFNLVPPKHFAYNPRGSRKLGLGFNDTEKTYIITFNDNVFRIKDSAQNIVLDIYLFMYLSRKEWDRRAEYISWGSSTEVFDWNIFCDEEIELPNLSIQRKYVDIYKAMVANQQSYERGLEDLKLTCDGYIEDLRRKMPCEKIGRYIERHDIRNGKNGSKNVMGISTSKQFREPTSKVNKNELANYKVCHPRQIGFVQTTHNEKVFTYAFNNTKEDIVVSSVNEVFSTQEDKLYPEYLCMFFNRTEFDRYARFHSWGSARETFTWNDLIEVKIPIPDIAIQKSIAEMYTVYNKRKKINEQLKAQIKNICPILIRGSLEDGGEPNGEPA
;
A
#
# COMPACT_ATOMS: atom_id res chain seq x y z
N MET A 1 -19.17 31.29 15.81
CA MET A 1 -18.23 30.86 16.88
C MET A 1 -16.85 31.30 16.45
N THR A 2 -16.02 31.79 17.35
CA THR A 2 -14.67 32.30 17.01
C THR A 2 -13.66 31.15 17.02
N LEU A 3 -12.82 31.07 16.00
CA LEU A 3 -11.62 30.26 16.04
C LEU A 3 -10.67 30.80 17.11
N ASN A 4 -10.07 29.88 17.87
CA ASN A 4 -9.07 30.25 18.87
C ASN A 4 -7.68 29.93 18.33
N LYS A 5 -6.74 30.86 18.53
CA LYS A 5 -5.36 30.71 18.08
C LYS A 5 -4.47 30.35 19.26
N TYR A 6 -3.62 29.35 19.05
CA TYR A 6 -2.71 28.83 20.07
C TYR A 6 -1.32 28.62 19.45
N LYS A 7 -0.27 28.67 20.26
CA LYS A 7 1.03 28.11 19.87
C LYS A 7 1.03 26.58 20.10
N PHE A 8 1.74 25.85 19.27
CA PHE A 8 1.88 24.40 19.52
C PHE A 8 2.49 24.11 20.88
N GLY A 9 3.47 24.91 21.33
CA GLY A 9 4.08 24.78 22.64
C GLY A 9 3.11 24.95 23.83
N ASP A 10 1.96 25.60 23.64
CA ASP A 10 0.90 25.66 24.66
C ASP A 10 0.12 24.34 24.73
N LEU A 11 0.06 23.60 23.65
CA LEU A 11 -0.76 22.39 23.49
C LEU A 11 0.00 21.07 23.68
N ILE A 12 1.27 21.02 23.27
CA ILE A 12 2.06 19.79 23.23
C ILE A 12 3.32 19.88 24.07
N GLU A 13 3.85 18.71 24.46
CA GLU A 13 5.09 18.57 25.21
C GLU A 13 5.88 17.34 24.75
N LEU A 14 7.21 17.41 24.82
CA LEU A 14 8.07 16.24 24.64
C LEU A 14 7.84 15.24 25.78
N ASN A 15 7.77 13.96 25.40
CA ASN A 15 7.69 12.86 26.35
C ASN A 15 8.73 11.80 25.98
N ILE A 16 10.00 12.06 26.31
CA ILE A 16 11.13 11.19 26.01
C ILE A 16 11.38 10.25 27.18
N ILE A 17 10.84 9.05 27.10
CA ILE A 17 11.03 7.97 28.09
C ILE A 17 11.83 6.87 27.41
N LYS A 18 12.94 6.45 28.01
CA LYS A 18 13.80 5.38 27.49
C LYS A 18 13.27 4.00 27.86
N ASN A 19 13.53 3.02 27.01
CA ASN A 19 13.26 1.60 27.26
C ASN A 19 14.36 0.95 28.11
N GLU A 20 14.82 1.63 29.18
CA GLU A 20 15.96 1.22 30.02
C GLU A 20 15.81 -0.20 30.60
N SER A 21 14.57 -0.60 30.88
CA SER A 21 14.25 -1.94 31.37
C SER A 21 14.28 -3.03 30.31
N CYS A 22 14.45 -2.67 29.02
CA CYS A 22 14.35 -3.57 27.87
C CYS A 22 13.05 -4.40 27.85
N LEU A 23 11.95 -3.83 28.34
CA LEU A 23 10.65 -4.49 28.38
C LEU A 23 10.07 -4.70 26.95
N TYR A 24 10.45 -3.85 26.01
CA TYR A 24 10.03 -3.86 24.63
C TYR A 24 11.19 -4.25 23.71
N GLY A 25 10.92 -5.09 22.70
CA GLY A 25 11.93 -5.66 21.82
C GLY A 25 11.71 -5.38 20.33
N GLU A 26 12.23 -6.27 19.49
CA GLU A 26 12.18 -6.11 18.02
C GLU A 26 10.75 -6.03 17.48
N GLU A 27 9.82 -6.81 18.05
CA GLU A 27 8.41 -6.84 17.62
C GLU A 27 7.67 -5.53 17.93
N ASP A 28 8.16 -4.74 18.88
CA ASP A 28 7.60 -3.47 19.28
C ASP A 28 8.30 -2.28 18.61
N ALA A 29 9.40 -2.55 17.88
CA ALA A 29 10.21 -1.51 17.25
C ALA A 29 9.55 -0.98 15.98
N ILE A 30 9.32 0.34 15.97
CA ILE A 30 8.64 1.04 14.86
C ILE A 30 9.52 2.10 14.23
N GLY A 31 9.12 2.51 13.03
CA GLY A 31 9.58 3.71 12.34
C GLY A 31 8.40 4.54 11.88
N VAL A 32 8.65 5.81 11.63
CA VAL A 32 7.68 6.75 11.06
C VAL A 32 8.14 7.20 9.67
N ASN A 33 7.20 7.49 8.79
CA ASN A 33 7.51 7.89 7.43
C ASN A 33 6.77 9.16 6.99
N ILE A 34 7.09 9.63 5.78
CA ILE A 34 6.48 10.82 5.16
C ILE A 34 4.98 10.63 4.82
N ASP A 35 4.49 9.40 4.77
CA ASP A 35 3.08 9.09 4.55
C ASP A 35 2.28 9.13 5.86
N LYS A 36 2.90 9.56 6.96
CA LYS A 36 2.32 9.69 8.31
C LYS A 36 1.83 8.34 8.87
N VAL A 37 2.56 7.27 8.57
CA VAL A 37 2.23 5.92 9.00
C VAL A 37 3.31 5.38 9.91
N ILE A 38 2.89 4.73 10.99
CA ILE A 38 3.75 3.89 11.81
C ILE A 38 3.95 2.56 11.09
N LEU A 39 5.18 2.15 10.92
CA LEU A 39 5.57 0.90 10.26
C LEU A 39 6.49 0.10 11.18
N PRO A 40 6.49 -1.24 11.10
CA PRO A 40 7.54 -2.03 11.73
C PRO A 40 8.94 -1.57 11.29
N MET A 41 9.88 -1.53 12.19
CA MET A 41 11.25 -1.13 11.88
C MET A 41 11.85 -2.07 10.84
N ARG A 42 12.45 -1.53 9.78
CA ARG A 42 13.12 -2.35 8.75
C ARG A 42 14.51 -2.79 9.22
N GLY A 43 14.80 -4.06 9.02
CA GLY A 43 16.11 -4.68 9.27
C GLY A 43 16.16 -5.40 10.61
N SER A 44 16.31 -6.73 10.57
CA SER A 44 16.69 -7.54 11.70
C SER A 44 18.14 -7.17 12.10
N ASN A 45 18.36 -6.89 13.35
CA ASN A 45 19.69 -6.83 13.92
C ASN A 45 19.64 -7.59 15.24
N ASP A 46 20.08 -8.83 15.21
CA ASP A 46 20.25 -9.68 16.39
C ASP A 46 21.15 -9.05 17.47
N SER A 47 21.79 -7.91 17.16
CA SER A 47 22.70 -7.18 18.03
C SER A 47 22.19 -5.80 18.47
N LYS A 48 20.92 -5.42 18.18
CA LYS A 48 20.40 -4.12 18.63
C LYS A 48 20.10 -4.14 20.11
N ASN A 49 20.77 -3.24 20.84
CA ASN A 49 20.38 -2.91 22.19
C ASN A 49 19.23 -1.90 22.14
N TYR A 50 18.04 -2.32 22.59
CA TYR A 50 16.84 -1.49 22.60
C TYR A 50 16.70 -0.58 23.83
N ASP A 51 17.65 -0.60 24.76
CA ASP A 51 17.63 0.21 26.00
C ASP A 51 17.61 1.71 25.73
N LYS A 52 18.24 2.14 24.61
CA LYS A 52 18.31 3.55 24.21
C LYS A 52 17.12 4.05 23.43
N PHE A 53 16.22 3.15 23.00
CA PHE A 53 15.04 3.53 22.26
C PHE A 53 14.07 4.34 23.12
N ASN A 54 13.32 5.22 22.48
CA ASN A 54 12.26 5.99 23.14
C ASN A 54 10.96 5.20 23.13
N LEU A 55 10.22 5.21 24.22
CA LEU A 55 8.87 4.66 24.29
C LEU A 55 7.89 5.55 23.50
N VAL A 56 6.96 4.92 22.82
CA VAL A 56 5.81 5.57 22.13
C VAL A 56 4.53 4.97 22.71
N PRO A 57 4.08 5.43 23.89
CA PRO A 57 2.86 4.94 24.53
C PRO A 57 1.61 5.24 23.67
N PRO A 58 0.41 4.68 24.02
CA PRO A 58 -0.87 5.09 23.44
C PRO A 58 -1.05 6.61 23.44
N LYS A 59 -1.68 7.16 22.38
CA LYS A 59 -1.94 8.59 22.18
C LYS A 59 -0.71 9.48 22.10
N HIS A 60 0.46 8.90 21.80
CA HIS A 60 1.68 9.65 21.57
C HIS A 60 1.99 9.77 20.08
N PHE A 61 2.64 10.84 19.73
CA PHE A 61 3.17 11.13 18.41
C PHE A 61 4.66 10.86 18.40
N ALA A 62 5.15 10.39 17.26
CA ALA A 62 6.58 10.30 17.02
C ALA A 62 6.94 10.95 15.71
N TYR A 63 8.04 11.69 15.64
CA TYR A 63 8.53 12.25 14.39
C TYR A 63 10.05 12.21 14.31
N ASN A 64 10.55 12.09 13.07
CA ASN A 64 11.98 12.19 12.81
C ASN A 64 12.33 13.66 12.55
N PRO A 65 13.17 14.27 13.40
CA PRO A 65 13.56 15.67 13.21
C PRO A 65 14.55 15.87 12.07
N ARG A 66 15.13 14.79 11.53
CA ARG A 66 16.21 14.84 10.52
C ARG A 66 15.78 14.27 9.20
N GLY A 67 16.15 14.93 8.13
CA GLY A 67 16.49 14.25 6.90
C GLY A 67 15.47 14.13 5.81
N SER A 68 14.31 14.72 5.83
CA SER A 68 13.54 14.81 4.58
C SER A 68 12.74 16.11 4.52
N ARG A 69 12.61 16.63 3.29
CA ARG A 69 11.78 17.79 2.96
C ARG A 69 10.29 17.61 3.31
N LYS A 70 9.93 16.51 3.96
CA LYS A 70 8.60 16.20 4.46
C LYS A 70 8.73 15.59 5.84
N LEU A 71 7.91 16.06 6.77
CA LEU A 71 7.92 15.57 8.14
C LEU A 71 7.52 14.09 8.19
N GLY A 72 8.46 13.21 8.57
CA GLY A 72 8.15 11.84 8.96
C GLY A 72 7.46 11.87 10.32
N LEU A 73 6.18 11.54 10.37
CA LEU A 73 5.33 11.60 11.57
C LEU A 73 4.51 10.32 11.69
N GLY A 74 4.26 9.87 12.90
CA GLY A 74 3.31 8.82 13.25
C GLY A 74 2.55 9.17 14.51
N PHE A 75 1.36 8.64 14.64
CA PHE A 75 0.51 8.75 15.81
C PHE A 75 0.14 7.35 16.29
N ASN A 76 0.40 7.03 17.53
CA ASN A 76 0.01 5.76 18.13
C ASN A 76 -1.46 5.81 18.60
N ASP A 77 -2.34 5.35 17.73
CA ASP A 77 -3.77 5.21 18.00
C ASP A 77 -4.17 3.84 18.58
N THR A 78 -3.18 3.03 18.96
CA THR A 78 -3.39 1.70 19.55
C THR A 78 -3.26 1.73 21.07
N GLU A 79 -3.64 0.62 21.72
CA GLU A 79 -3.44 0.43 23.18
C GLU A 79 -2.05 -0.14 23.52
N LYS A 80 -1.20 -0.44 22.50
CA LYS A 80 0.16 -0.94 22.70
C LYS A 80 1.15 0.19 22.88
N THR A 81 2.17 -0.05 23.69
CA THR A 81 3.37 0.79 23.70
C THR A 81 4.36 0.24 22.69
N TYR A 82 4.88 1.11 21.84
CA TYR A 82 5.94 0.82 20.88
C TYR A 82 7.26 1.46 21.32
N ILE A 83 8.34 1.13 20.62
CA ILE A 83 9.64 1.77 20.77
C ILE A 83 10.13 2.32 19.42
N ILE A 84 10.78 3.48 19.47
CA ILE A 84 11.35 4.14 18.28
C ILE A 84 12.78 4.55 18.54
N THR A 85 13.57 4.79 17.51
CA THR A 85 15.00 5.12 17.67
C THR A 85 15.20 6.36 18.56
N PHE A 86 16.34 6.44 19.22
CA PHE A 86 16.68 7.57 20.10
C PHE A 86 16.84 8.91 19.35
N ASN A 87 16.92 8.88 18.01
CA ASN A 87 17.00 10.06 17.17
C ASN A 87 15.62 10.68 16.87
N ASP A 88 14.55 9.93 17.12
CA ASP A 88 13.20 10.37 16.89
C ASP A 88 12.62 11.03 18.13
N ASN A 89 11.90 12.12 17.96
CA ASN A 89 11.21 12.80 19.03
C ASN A 89 9.83 12.16 19.28
N VAL A 90 9.49 12.00 20.55
CA VAL A 90 8.17 11.55 20.99
C VAL A 90 7.51 12.67 21.76
N PHE A 91 6.26 13.00 21.46
CA PHE A 91 5.51 14.06 22.11
C PHE A 91 4.05 13.64 22.32
N ARG A 92 3.38 14.36 23.22
CA ARG A 92 1.96 14.18 23.49
C ARG A 92 1.26 15.53 23.67
N ILE A 93 -0.06 15.50 23.68
CA ILE A 93 -0.85 16.66 24.11
C ILE A 93 -0.72 16.79 25.63
N LYS A 94 -0.48 17.99 26.11
CA LYS A 94 -0.44 18.32 27.55
C LYS A 94 -1.77 18.01 28.21
N ASP A 95 -1.75 17.60 29.47
CA ASP A 95 -2.96 17.33 30.23
C ASP A 95 -3.87 18.58 30.33
N SER A 96 -3.28 19.78 30.42
CA SER A 96 -3.98 21.05 30.39
C SER A 96 -4.67 21.38 29.06
N ALA A 97 -4.25 20.76 27.96
CA ALA A 97 -4.75 21.03 26.62
C ALA A 97 -5.74 19.95 26.09
N GLN A 98 -6.02 18.90 26.86
CA GLN A 98 -6.93 17.81 26.42
C GLN A 98 -8.38 18.27 26.19
N ASN A 99 -8.78 19.39 26.81
CA ASN A 99 -10.08 20.05 26.60
C ASN A 99 -10.02 21.16 25.54
N ILE A 100 -8.90 21.31 24.83
CA ILE A 100 -8.69 22.28 23.75
C ILE A 100 -8.56 21.58 22.40
N VAL A 101 -7.78 20.51 22.32
CA VAL A 101 -7.51 19.81 21.08
C VAL A 101 -7.59 18.29 21.26
N LEU A 102 -8.20 17.60 20.28
CA LEU A 102 -8.23 16.15 20.21
C LEU A 102 -6.95 15.63 19.53
N ASP A 103 -6.40 14.53 20.02
CA ASP A 103 -5.21 13.86 19.49
C ASP A 103 -5.34 13.53 17.99
N ILE A 104 -6.43 12.90 17.58
CA ILE A 104 -6.68 12.59 16.16
C ILE A 104 -6.88 13.87 15.33
N TYR A 105 -7.51 14.90 15.87
CA TYR A 105 -7.64 16.19 15.17
C TYR A 105 -6.26 16.81 14.92
N LEU A 106 -5.40 16.80 15.93
CA LEU A 106 -4.02 17.25 15.80
C LEU A 106 -3.24 16.42 14.76
N PHE A 107 -3.41 15.10 14.78
CA PHE A 107 -2.81 14.22 13.77
C PHE A 107 -3.28 14.56 12.35
N MET A 108 -4.59 14.77 12.14
CA MET A 108 -5.16 15.20 10.86
C MET A 108 -4.57 16.55 10.42
N TYR A 109 -4.42 17.49 11.35
CA TYR A 109 -3.83 18.79 11.06
C TYR A 109 -2.39 18.69 10.58
N LEU A 110 -1.55 17.90 11.28
CA LEU A 110 -0.15 17.69 10.97
C LEU A 110 0.07 16.79 9.73
N SER A 111 -0.95 16.04 9.29
CA SER A 111 -0.90 15.17 8.10
C SER A 111 -1.16 15.91 6.79
N ARG A 112 -1.44 17.21 6.81
CA ARG A 112 -1.71 17.99 5.60
C ARG A 112 -0.44 18.31 4.82
N LYS A 113 -0.57 18.41 3.49
CA LYS A 113 0.53 18.87 2.61
C LYS A 113 0.96 20.32 2.91
N GLU A 114 0.03 21.15 3.40
CA GLU A 114 0.33 22.51 3.84
C GLU A 114 1.30 22.49 5.01
N TRP A 115 1.09 21.56 5.95
CA TRP A 115 2.00 21.39 7.08
C TRP A 115 3.36 20.84 6.63
N ASP A 116 3.40 19.90 5.69
CA ASP A 116 4.67 19.43 5.13
C ASP A 116 5.49 20.57 4.51
N ARG A 117 4.83 21.46 3.72
CA ARG A 117 5.48 22.64 3.16
C ARG A 117 5.95 23.64 4.24
N ARG A 118 5.14 23.79 5.31
CA ARG A 118 5.53 24.66 6.43
C ARG A 118 6.73 24.07 7.17
N ALA A 119 6.71 22.76 7.48
CA ALA A 119 7.81 22.05 8.12
C ALA A 119 9.11 22.14 7.28
N GLU A 120 9.02 21.98 5.95
CA GLU A 120 10.15 22.19 5.05
C GLU A 120 10.70 23.62 5.12
N TYR A 121 9.84 24.61 5.09
CA TYR A 121 10.23 26.03 5.12
C TYR A 121 10.94 26.44 6.41
N ILE A 122 10.50 25.93 7.56
CA ILE A 122 11.07 26.25 8.88
C ILE A 122 12.19 25.31 9.30
N SER A 123 12.45 24.24 8.53
CA SER A 123 13.62 23.38 8.75
C SER A 123 14.89 24.03 8.22
N TRP A 124 15.99 23.86 8.92
CA TRP A 124 17.26 24.46 8.55
C TRP A 124 18.43 23.49 8.72
N GLY A 125 19.49 23.73 7.94
CA GLY A 125 20.71 22.89 7.95
C GLY A 125 21.35 22.84 6.57
N SER A 126 22.67 22.75 6.48
CA SER A 126 23.41 22.77 5.21
C SER A 126 23.57 21.39 4.57
N SER A 127 23.68 20.32 5.37
CA SER A 127 23.83 18.95 4.89
C SER A 127 22.66 18.04 5.26
N THR A 128 21.97 18.35 6.34
CA THR A 128 20.76 17.65 6.80
C THR A 128 19.83 18.68 7.39
N GLU A 129 18.66 18.83 6.81
CA GLU A 129 17.64 19.74 7.34
C GLU A 129 17.09 19.16 8.65
N VAL A 130 16.94 20.01 9.66
CA VAL A 130 16.44 19.66 10.99
C VAL A 130 15.16 20.44 11.26
N PHE A 131 14.11 19.72 11.57
CA PHE A 131 12.86 20.27 12.09
C PHE A 131 12.95 20.36 13.61
N ASP A 132 13.36 21.54 14.10
CA ASP A 132 13.64 21.79 15.51
C ASP A 132 12.37 21.84 16.37
N TRP A 133 12.42 21.25 17.56
CA TRP A 133 11.28 21.21 18.49
C TRP A 133 10.85 22.60 18.97
N ASN A 134 11.77 23.50 19.25
CA ASN A 134 11.42 24.83 19.75
C ASN A 134 10.75 25.65 18.65
N ILE A 135 11.23 25.55 17.42
CA ILE A 135 10.60 26.19 16.26
C ILE A 135 9.20 25.60 16.05
N PHE A 136 9.02 24.28 16.19
CA PHE A 136 7.70 23.65 16.13
C PHE A 136 6.76 24.22 17.21
N CYS A 137 7.25 24.39 18.45
CA CYS A 137 6.47 24.93 19.56
C CYS A 137 6.06 26.38 19.33
N ASP A 138 6.83 27.18 18.60
CA ASP A 138 6.53 28.58 18.30
C ASP A 138 5.52 28.75 17.14
N GLU A 139 5.30 27.72 16.35
CA GLU A 139 4.29 27.77 15.30
C GLU A 139 2.87 27.89 15.88
N GLU A 140 1.98 28.50 15.10
CA GLU A 140 0.60 28.79 15.50
C GLU A 140 -0.39 27.81 14.82
N ILE A 141 -1.44 27.49 15.55
CA ILE A 141 -2.56 26.68 15.07
C ILE A 141 -3.88 27.35 15.44
N GLU A 142 -4.80 27.40 14.48
CA GLU A 142 -6.18 27.82 14.71
C GLU A 142 -7.05 26.58 14.93
N LEU A 143 -7.83 26.60 16.01
CA LEU A 143 -8.66 25.49 16.41
C LEU A 143 -10.13 25.92 16.57
N PRO A 144 -11.07 25.16 15.99
CA PRO A 144 -12.48 25.28 16.34
C PRO A 144 -12.71 24.61 17.71
N ASN A 145 -13.89 24.81 18.29
CA ASN A 145 -14.25 24.17 19.54
C ASN A 145 -14.29 22.62 19.42
N LEU A 146 -14.22 21.92 20.55
CA LEU A 146 -14.14 20.46 20.60
C LEU A 146 -15.34 19.76 19.95
N SER A 147 -16.53 20.37 19.94
CA SER A 147 -17.71 19.74 19.32
C SER A 147 -17.55 19.65 17.80
N ILE A 148 -17.00 20.69 17.19
CA ILE A 148 -16.68 20.72 15.76
C ILE A 148 -15.51 19.76 15.47
N GLN A 149 -14.44 19.80 16.28
CA GLN A 149 -13.34 18.85 16.11
C GLN A 149 -13.85 17.40 16.13
N ARG A 150 -14.72 17.01 17.10
CA ARG A 150 -15.31 15.67 17.17
C ARG A 150 -16.07 15.29 15.92
N LYS A 151 -16.94 16.18 15.40
CA LYS A 151 -17.68 15.95 14.15
C LYS A 151 -16.74 15.50 13.01
N TYR A 152 -15.63 16.18 12.80
CA TYR A 152 -14.69 15.89 11.73
C TYR A 152 -13.78 14.69 12.02
N VAL A 153 -13.39 14.49 13.27
CA VAL A 153 -12.68 13.29 13.72
C VAL A 153 -13.55 12.04 13.54
N ASP A 154 -14.84 12.10 13.82
CA ASP A 154 -15.74 10.95 13.64
C ASP A 154 -15.90 10.57 12.16
N ILE A 155 -15.95 11.56 11.25
CA ILE A 155 -15.92 11.30 9.81
C ILE A 155 -14.60 10.59 9.41
N TYR A 156 -13.46 11.10 9.86
CA TYR A 156 -12.16 10.50 9.59
C TYR A 156 -12.07 9.06 10.11
N LYS A 157 -12.47 8.84 11.38
CA LYS A 157 -12.50 7.50 11.99
C LYS A 157 -13.41 6.53 11.22
N ALA A 158 -14.58 6.98 10.79
CA ALA A 158 -15.50 6.17 10.01
C ALA A 158 -14.88 5.74 8.66
N MET A 159 -14.16 6.63 7.98
CA MET A 159 -13.44 6.31 6.75
C MET A 159 -12.31 5.30 6.99
N VAL A 160 -11.51 5.47 8.04
CA VAL A 160 -10.43 4.54 8.41
C VAL A 160 -11.01 3.17 8.78
N ALA A 161 -12.06 3.12 9.60
CA ALA A 161 -12.72 1.87 10.00
C ALA A 161 -13.31 1.12 8.79
N ASN A 162 -13.92 1.85 7.83
CA ASN A 162 -14.41 1.28 6.59
C ASN A 162 -13.27 0.66 5.76
N GLN A 163 -12.16 1.37 5.58
CA GLN A 163 -10.99 0.87 4.87
C GLN A 163 -10.41 -0.39 5.55
N GLN A 164 -10.26 -0.37 6.86
CA GLN A 164 -9.76 -1.54 7.62
C GLN A 164 -10.69 -2.74 7.51
N SER A 165 -12.02 -2.52 7.45
CA SER A 165 -12.99 -3.60 7.21
C SER A 165 -12.81 -4.23 5.82
N TYR A 166 -12.58 -3.40 4.78
CA TYR A 166 -12.25 -3.90 3.45
C TYR A 166 -10.95 -4.69 3.42
N GLU A 167 -9.93 -4.24 4.13
CA GLU A 167 -8.62 -4.90 4.20
C GLU A 167 -8.71 -6.28 4.86
N ARG A 168 -9.38 -6.39 6.01
CA ARG A 168 -9.65 -7.69 6.66
C ARG A 168 -10.43 -8.62 5.74
N GLY A 169 -11.50 -8.14 5.10
CA GLY A 169 -12.27 -8.94 4.16
C GLY A 169 -11.47 -9.41 2.93
N LEU A 170 -10.39 -8.69 2.55
CA LEU A 170 -9.47 -9.15 1.51
C LEU A 170 -8.58 -10.30 1.99
N GLU A 171 -8.09 -10.24 3.23
CA GLU A 171 -7.30 -11.31 3.84
C GLU A 171 -8.12 -12.60 3.95
N ASP A 172 -9.36 -12.49 4.42
CA ASP A 172 -10.30 -13.63 4.53
C ASP A 172 -10.59 -14.26 3.15
N LEU A 173 -10.84 -13.43 2.12
CA LEU A 173 -11.06 -13.92 0.76
C LEU A 173 -9.83 -14.62 0.20
N LYS A 174 -8.64 -14.06 0.43
CA LYS A 174 -7.38 -14.67 -0.01
C LYS A 174 -7.19 -16.02 0.66
N LEU A 175 -7.38 -16.10 1.97
CA LEU A 175 -7.25 -17.34 2.73
C LEU A 175 -8.25 -18.40 2.25
N THR A 176 -9.49 -17.99 1.98
CA THR A 176 -10.52 -18.88 1.42
C THR A 176 -10.12 -19.42 0.05
N CYS A 177 -9.64 -18.55 -0.85
CA CYS A 177 -9.15 -18.96 -2.17
C CYS A 177 -7.97 -19.92 -2.08
N ASP A 178 -7.01 -19.64 -1.22
CA ASP A 178 -5.85 -20.52 -1.00
C ASP A 178 -6.27 -21.87 -0.42
N GLY A 179 -7.19 -21.87 0.53
CA GLY A 179 -7.76 -23.08 1.14
C GLY A 179 -8.46 -23.98 0.12
N TYR A 180 -9.23 -23.39 -0.80
CA TYR A 180 -9.88 -24.14 -1.88
C TYR A 180 -8.87 -24.82 -2.81
N ILE A 181 -7.83 -24.14 -3.22
CA ILE A 181 -6.78 -24.71 -4.04
C ILE A 181 -6.08 -25.88 -3.35
N GLU A 182 -5.76 -25.72 -2.05
CA GLU A 182 -5.12 -26.80 -1.29
C GLU A 182 -6.05 -28.01 -1.10
N ASP A 183 -7.35 -27.80 -0.90
CA ASP A 183 -8.34 -28.88 -0.82
C ASP A 183 -8.44 -29.64 -2.15
N LEU A 184 -8.48 -28.93 -3.27
CA LEU A 184 -8.44 -29.55 -4.61
C LEU A 184 -7.17 -30.37 -4.83
N ARG A 185 -6.00 -29.84 -4.44
CA ARG A 185 -4.72 -30.56 -4.57
C ARG A 185 -4.66 -31.86 -3.78
N ARG A 186 -5.40 -31.94 -2.68
CA ARG A 186 -5.51 -33.16 -1.85
C ARG A 186 -6.49 -34.18 -2.42
N LYS A 187 -7.56 -33.72 -3.08
CA LYS A 187 -8.67 -34.54 -3.54
C LYS A 187 -8.52 -35.08 -4.95
N MET A 188 -7.67 -34.46 -5.77
CA MET A 188 -7.52 -34.84 -7.18
C MET A 188 -6.07 -34.74 -7.64
N PRO A 189 -5.68 -35.52 -8.67
CA PRO A 189 -4.36 -35.43 -9.26
C PRO A 189 -4.11 -34.06 -9.91
N CYS A 190 -2.87 -33.57 -9.82
CA CYS A 190 -2.44 -32.37 -10.51
C CYS A 190 -1.92 -32.71 -11.90
N GLU A 191 -2.37 -31.99 -12.91
CA GLU A 191 -1.97 -32.18 -14.31
C GLU A 191 -1.07 -31.03 -14.79
N LYS A 192 -0.19 -31.31 -15.77
CA LYS A 192 0.65 -30.30 -16.39
C LYS A 192 -0.20 -29.34 -17.20
N ILE A 193 -0.06 -28.01 -16.95
CA ILE A 193 -0.84 -27.00 -17.66
C ILE A 193 -0.48 -26.92 -19.14
N GLY A 194 0.72 -27.34 -19.53
CA GLY A 194 1.16 -27.33 -20.94
C GLY A 194 0.22 -28.01 -21.91
N ARG A 195 -0.63 -28.95 -21.45
CA ARG A 195 -1.66 -29.62 -22.30
C ARG A 195 -2.88 -28.71 -22.58
N TYR A 196 -3.02 -27.63 -21.84
CA TYR A 196 -4.22 -26.78 -21.79
C TYR A 196 -3.94 -25.33 -22.17
N ILE A 197 -2.67 -25.01 -22.50
CA ILE A 197 -2.25 -23.66 -22.87
C ILE A 197 -1.59 -23.67 -24.25
N GLU A 198 -1.75 -22.58 -24.99
CA GLU A 198 -1.17 -22.38 -26.31
C GLU A 198 -0.38 -21.08 -26.36
N ARG A 199 0.88 -21.16 -26.81
CA ARG A 199 1.77 -20.00 -26.95
C ARG A 199 1.45 -19.21 -28.21
N HIS A 200 1.46 -17.86 -28.10
CA HIS A 200 1.25 -16.97 -29.24
C HIS A 200 2.46 -16.04 -29.42
N ASP A 201 2.86 -15.84 -30.69
CA ASP A 201 3.92 -14.90 -31.08
C ASP A 201 3.43 -13.96 -32.19
N ILE A 202 2.23 -13.43 -32.04
CA ILE A 202 1.61 -12.53 -33.02
C ILE A 202 2.26 -11.15 -32.83
N ARG A 203 2.88 -10.64 -33.92
CA ARG A 203 3.52 -9.34 -33.94
C ARG A 203 2.53 -8.24 -34.31
N ASN A 204 2.69 -7.07 -33.67
CA ASN A 204 1.80 -5.95 -33.85
C ASN A 204 1.79 -5.36 -35.27
N GLY A 205 2.90 -5.50 -36.01
CA GLY A 205 2.99 -4.95 -37.37
C GLY A 205 3.05 -3.41 -37.41
N LYS A 206 3.11 -2.87 -38.64
CA LYS A 206 3.30 -1.41 -38.85
C LYS A 206 2.05 -0.58 -38.51
N ASN A 207 0.86 -1.14 -38.66
CA ASN A 207 -0.43 -0.46 -38.47
C ASN A 207 -1.23 -1.05 -37.32
N GLY A 208 -0.58 -1.73 -36.38
CA GLY A 208 -1.23 -2.39 -35.26
C GLY A 208 -1.68 -1.45 -34.14
N SER A 209 -2.11 -2.03 -33.05
CA SER A 209 -2.58 -1.32 -31.87
C SER A 209 -1.48 -0.42 -31.27
N LYS A 210 -1.89 0.74 -30.76
CA LYS A 210 -1.03 1.65 -29.98
C LYS A 210 -1.24 1.53 -28.47
N ASN A 211 -2.06 0.59 -28.03
CA ASN A 211 -2.36 0.33 -26.64
C ASN A 211 -1.21 -0.48 -25.98
N VAL A 212 -0.07 0.21 -25.74
CA VAL A 212 1.11 -0.42 -25.16
C VAL A 212 1.00 -0.45 -23.65
N MET A 213 1.17 -1.64 -23.08
CA MET A 213 1.15 -1.86 -21.64
C MET A 213 2.39 -2.62 -21.17
N GLY A 214 2.88 -2.24 -19.99
CA GLY A 214 3.84 -3.04 -19.24
C GLY A 214 3.13 -4.09 -18.38
N ILE A 215 3.85 -5.14 -17.99
CA ILE A 215 3.40 -6.12 -17.02
C ILE A 215 4.10 -5.81 -15.68
N SER A 216 3.33 -5.66 -14.60
CA SER A 216 3.85 -5.28 -13.29
C SER A 216 4.00 -6.46 -12.34
N THR A 217 4.85 -6.31 -11.31
CA THR A 217 4.98 -7.29 -10.21
C THR A 217 3.70 -7.41 -9.38
N SER A 218 2.78 -6.42 -9.47
CA SER A 218 1.42 -6.54 -8.93
C SER A 218 0.49 -7.44 -9.75
N LYS A 219 1.04 -8.13 -10.77
CA LYS A 219 0.33 -9.11 -11.62
C LYS A 219 -0.83 -8.49 -12.42
N GLN A 220 -0.58 -7.30 -12.97
CA GLN A 220 -1.53 -6.52 -13.75
C GLN A 220 -0.84 -5.79 -14.90
N PHE A 221 -1.58 -5.48 -15.96
CA PHE A 221 -1.14 -4.52 -16.94
C PHE A 221 -1.09 -3.11 -16.34
N ARG A 222 -0.08 -2.33 -16.74
CA ARG A 222 0.11 -0.93 -16.32
C ARG A 222 0.65 -0.10 -17.47
N GLU A 223 0.50 1.21 -17.37
CA GLU A 223 1.18 2.13 -18.27
C GLU A 223 2.71 1.89 -18.25
N PRO A 224 3.38 2.01 -19.42
CA PRO A 224 4.82 1.87 -19.49
C PRO A 224 5.53 2.90 -18.60
N THR A 225 6.55 2.46 -17.85
CA THR A 225 7.37 3.37 -17.02
C THR A 225 8.45 4.11 -17.81
N SER A 226 8.82 3.59 -18.97
CA SER A 226 9.77 4.22 -19.88
C SER A 226 9.04 4.86 -21.07
N LYS A 227 9.67 5.89 -21.68
CA LYS A 227 9.15 6.44 -22.94
C LYS A 227 9.19 5.35 -24.01
N VAL A 228 8.04 4.96 -24.50
CA VAL A 228 7.90 4.02 -25.61
C VAL A 228 7.70 4.82 -26.88
N ASN A 229 8.52 4.56 -27.91
CA ASN A 229 8.31 5.13 -29.23
C ASN A 229 7.11 4.43 -29.90
N LYS A 230 5.96 5.06 -29.89
CA LYS A 230 4.71 4.49 -30.45
C LYS A 230 4.77 4.26 -31.97
N ASN A 231 5.82 4.70 -32.65
CA ASN A 231 6.05 4.45 -34.08
C ASN A 231 6.89 3.18 -34.34
N GLU A 232 7.47 2.58 -33.31
CA GLU A 232 8.37 1.41 -33.43
C GLU A 232 7.79 0.16 -32.74
N LEU A 233 6.48 -0.01 -32.81
CA LEU A 233 5.79 -1.11 -32.13
C LEU A 233 5.63 -2.38 -32.99
N ALA A 234 6.14 -2.39 -34.21
CA ALA A 234 5.93 -3.48 -35.15
C ALA A 234 6.39 -4.86 -34.61
N ASN A 235 7.47 -4.89 -33.84
CA ASN A 235 8.05 -6.10 -33.26
C ASN A 235 7.46 -6.48 -31.89
N TYR A 236 6.61 -5.64 -31.31
CA TYR A 236 5.93 -5.96 -30.05
C TYR A 236 4.94 -7.11 -30.27
N LYS A 237 4.63 -7.84 -29.21
CA LYS A 237 3.64 -8.93 -29.26
C LYS A 237 2.24 -8.39 -28.93
N VAL A 238 1.24 -8.94 -29.62
CA VAL A 238 -0.17 -8.67 -29.32
C VAL A 238 -0.67 -9.67 -28.31
N CYS A 239 -1.29 -9.17 -27.25
CA CYS A 239 -2.02 -9.94 -26.27
C CYS A 239 -3.52 -9.65 -26.46
N HIS A 240 -4.22 -10.55 -27.15
CA HIS A 240 -5.64 -10.42 -27.40
C HIS A 240 -6.49 -10.54 -26.13
N PRO A 241 -7.77 -10.12 -26.15
CA PRO A 241 -8.70 -10.42 -25.07
C PRO A 241 -8.64 -11.89 -24.66
N ARG A 242 -8.73 -12.16 -23.36
CA ARG A 242 -8.65 -13.48 -22.75
C ARG A 242 -7.28 -14.17 -22.78
N GLN A 243 -6.25 -13.51 -23.29
CA GLN A 243 -4.87 -14.01 -23.24
C GLN A 243 -4.11 -13.52 -22.00
N ILE A 244 -3.05 -14.25 -21.67
CA ILE A 244 -2.17 -13.96 -20.53
C ILE A 244 -0.78 -13.63 -21.08
N GLY A 245 -0.24 -12.48 -20.65
CA GLY A 245 1.16 -12.13 -20.88
C GLY A 245 2.00 -12.38 -19.62
N PHE A 246 3.22 -12.89 -19.76
CA PHE A 246 4.13 -12.98 -18.63
C PHE A 246 5.57 -12.59 -18.98
N VAL A 247 6.31 -12.18 -17.98
CA VAL A 247 7.71 -11.80 -18.07
C VAL A 247 8.57 -12.97 -17.64
N GLN A 248 9.43 -13.46 -18.50
CA GLN A 248 10.29 -14.59 -18.19
C GLN A 248 11.37 -14.26 -17.16
N THR A 249 11.90 -13.04 -17.20
CA THR A 249 12.94 -12.59 -16.28
C THR A 249 12.33 -12.22 -14.93
N THR A 250 12.80 -12.85 -13.86
CA THR A 250 12.39 -12.48 -12.50
C THR A 250 12.97 -11.12 -12.12
N HIS A 251 12.14 -10.28 -11.52
CA HIS A 251 12.56 -8.99 -10.97
C HIS A 251 13.16 -9.16 -9.57
N ASN A 252 13.79 -8.09 -9.06
CA ASN A 252 14.35 -8.05 -7.69
C ASN A 252 13.34 -8.46 -6.61
N GLU A 253 12.03 -8.28 -6.86
CA GLU A 253 10.94 -8.68 -5.98
C GLU A 253 10.68 -10.19 -5.97
N LYS A 254 11.30 -10.95 -6.89
CA LYS A 254 11.22 -12.41 -6.99
C LYS A 254 9.79 -12.96 -7.10
N VAL A 255 8.95 -12.26 -7.84
CA VAL A 255 7.54 -12.55 -8.08
C VAL A 255 7.37 -13.03 -9.52
N PHE A 256 6.55 -14.07 -9.74
CA PHE A 256 6.11 -14.47 -11.08
C PHE A 256 5.23 -13.35 -11.67
N THR A 257 5.78 -12.64 -12.64
CA THR A 257 5.17 -11.43 -13.18
C THR A 257 4.35 -11.74 -14.42
N TYR A 258 3.04 -11.63 -14.31
CA TYR A 258 2.09 -11.89 -15.39
C TYR A 258 0.95 -10.86 -15.38
N ALA A 259 0.18 -10.79 -16.47
CA ALA A 259 -1.07 -10.05 -16.52
C ALA A 259 -2.07 -10.73 -17.47
N PHE A 260 -3.34 -10.68 -17.11
CA PHE A 260 -4.45 -11.24 -17.89
C PHE A 260 -5.19 -10.12 -18.60
N ASN A 261 -5.38 -10.23 -19.92
CA ASN A 261 -6.17 -9.28 -20.69
C ASN A 261 -7.67 -9.57 -20.52
N ASN A 262 -8.26 -8.95 -19.50
CA ASN A 262 -9.70 -9.00 -19.25
C ASN A 262 -10.48 -7.86 -19.94
N THR A 263 -9.84 -7.14 -20.84
CA THR A 263 -10.47 -6.08 -21.63
C THR A 263 -11.04 -6.63 -22.95
N LYS A 264 -11.71 -5.78 -23.71
CA LYS A 264 -12.21 -6.12 -25.06
C LYS A 264 -11.25 -5.71 -26.18
N GLU A 265 -10.11 -5.11 -25.82
CA GLU A 265 -9.15 -4.52 -26.76
C GLU A 265 -7.84 -5.30 -26.76
N ASP A 266 -7.14 -5.23 -27.87
CA ASP A 266 -5.79 -5.75 -27.98
C ASP A 266 -4.81 -4.90 -27.15
N ILE A 267 -4.00 -5.57 -26.38
CA ILE A 267 -2.90 -4.97 -25.63
C ILE A 267 -1.59 -5.35 -26.29
N VAL A 268 -0.67 -4.40 -26.41
CA VAL A 268 0.65 -4.60 -27.01
C VAL A 268 1.70 -4.64 -25.90
N VAL A 269 2.45 -5.73 -25.84
CA VAL A 269 3.49 -5.98 -24.83
C VAL A 269 4.87 -6.09 -25.48
N SER A 270 5.91 -5.88 -24.69
CA SER A 270 7.29 -6.01 -25.17
C SER A 270 7.54 -7.37 -25.87
N SER A 271 8.36 -7.38 -26.89
CA SER A 271 8.74 -8.60 -27.65
C SER A 271 9.40 -9.69 -26.81
N VAL A 272 9.99 -9.32 -25.66
CA VAL A 272 10.63 -10.28 -24.73
C VAL A 272 9.65 -10.99 -23.81
N ASN A 273 8.41 -10.52 -23.74
CA ASN A 273 7.37 -11.17 -22.94
C ASN A 273 6.77 -12.35 -23.71
N GLU A 274 6.27 -13.31 -22.96
CA GLU A 274 5.49 -14.42 -23.54
C GLU A 274 4.00 -14.10 -23.47
N VAL A 275 3.27 -14.57 -24.49
CA VAL A 275 1.81 -14.45 -24.56
C VAL A 275 1.23 -15.83 -24.83
N PHE A 276 0.18 -16.20 -24.12
CA PHE A 276 -0.50 -17.47 -24.30
C PHE A 276 -2.00 -17.38 -24.00
N SER A 277 -2.75 -18.32 -24.53
CA SER A 277 -4.17 -18.56 -24.18
C SER A 277 -4.34 -19.89 -23.46
N THR A 278 -5.51 -20.10 -22.88
CA THR A 278 -5.93 -21.40 -22.34
C THR A 278 -7.01 -22.02 -23.25
N GLN A 279 -7.15 -23.36 -23.23
CA GLN A 279 -8.32 -24.04 -23.76
C GLN A 279 -9.47 -23.86 -22.77
N GLU A 280 -10.31 -22.81 -22.97
CA GLU A 280 -11.27 -22.32 -21.98
C GLU A 280 -12.36 -23.34 -21.60
N ASP A 281 -12.61 -24.33 -22.43
CA ASP A 281 -13.50 -25.46 -22.15
C ASP A 281 -12.90 -26.47 -21.15
N LYS A 282 -11.59 -26.44 -20.93
CA LYS A 282 -10.84 -27.33 -20.02
C LYS A 282 -10.14 -26.59 -18.89
N LEU A 283 -9.48 -25.46 -19.21
CA LEU A 283 -8.77 -24.62 -18.24
C LEU A 283 -9.23 -23.18 -18.36
N TYR A 284 -10.02 -22.71 -17.39
CA TYR A 284 -10.56 -21.35 -17.36
C TYR A 284 -9.44 -20.36 -17.00
N PRO A 285 -9.19 -19.30 -17.81
CA PRO A 285 -8.02 -18.45 -17.63
C PRO A 285 -8.01 -17.72 -16.27
N GLU A 286 -9.16 -17.26 -15.75
CA GLU A 286 -9.22 -16.62 -14.44
C GLU A 286 -8.91 -17.60 -13.30
N TYR A 287 -9.25 -18.89 -13.43
CA TYR A 287 -8.86 -19.92 -12.48
C TYR A 287 -7.32 -20.09 -12.45
N LEU A 288 -6.69 -20.13 -13.63
CA LEU A 288 -5.23 -20.19 -13.75
C LEU A 288 -4.58 -18.94 -13.14
N CYS A 289 -5.14 -17.74 -13.40
CA CYS A 289 -4.66 -16.49 -12.82
C CYS A 289 -4.74 -16.50 -11.29
N MET A 290 -5.80 -17.06 -10.71
CA MET A 290 -5.91 -17.21 -9.27
C MET A 290 -4.79 -18.09 -8.72
N PHE A 291 -4.46 -19.20 -9.40
CA PHE A 291 -3.35 -20.05 -9.02
C PHE A 291 -2.01 -19.31 -9.05
N PHE A 292 -1.75 -18.53 -10.09
CA PHE A 292 -0.54 -17.72 -10.24
C PHE A 292 -0.42 -16.58 -9.21
N ASN A 293 -1.51 -16.14 -8.61
CA ASN A 293 -1.49 -15.09 -7.58
C ASN A 293 -1.02 -15.55 -6.21
N ARG A 294 -0.91 -16.86 -6.01
CA ARG A 294 -0.49 -17.41 -4.73
C ARG A 294 1.00 -17.17 -4.49
N THR A 295 1.35 -16.89 -3.24
CA THR A 295 2.76 -16.78 -2.81
C THR A 295 3.55 -18.08 -2.98
N GLU A 296 2.87 -19.22 -2.88
CA GLU A 296 3.44 -20.54 -3.16
C GLU A 296 3.90 -20.67 -4.61
N PHE A 297 3.13 -20.08 -5.54
CA PHE A 297 3.51 -20.09 -6.95
C PHE A 297 4.72 -19.18 -7.22
N ASP A 298 4.81 -18.02 -6.54
CA ASP A 298 5.99 -17.17 -6.63
C ASP A 298 7.25 -17.91 -6.15
N ARG A 299 7.15 -18.65 -5.04
CA ARG A 299 8.24 -19.50 -4.54
C ARG A 299 8.59 -20.63 -5.50
N TYR A 300 7.59 -21.29 -6.08
CA TYR A 300 7.77 -22.32 -7.08
C TYR A 300 8.48 -21.78 -8.32
N ALA A 301 7.99 -20.69 -8.90
CA ALA A 301 8.59 -20.07 -10.08
C ALA A 301 10.03 -19.64 -9.83
N ARG A 302 10.33 -19.10 -8.65
CA ARG A 302 11.70 -18.76 -8.26
C ARG A 302 12.59 -19.99 -8.14
N PHE A 303 12.11 -21.05 -7.51
CA PHE A 303 12.89 -22.30 -7.36
C PHE A 303 13.24 -22.93 -8.71
N HIS A 304 12.37 -22.79 -9.70
CA HIS A 304 12.58 -23.28 -11.08
C HIS A 304 13.18 -22.24 -12.03
N SER A 305 13.59 -21.07 -11.53
CA SER A 305 14.27 -20.05 -12.33
C SER A 305 15.77 -20.28 -12.33
N TRP A 306 16.40 -20.05 -13.49
CA TRP A 306 17.83 -20.28 -13.72
C TRP A 306 18.53 -19.01 -14.20
N GLY A 307 19.79 -18.83 -13.82
CA GLY A 307 20.63 -17.71 -14.26
C GLY A 307 21.44 -17.07 -13.14
N SER A 308 22.65 -16.60 -13.43
CA SER A 308 23.55 -16.02 -12.44
C SER A 308 23.33 -14.51 -12.21
N ALA A 309 23.02 -13.76 -13.28
CA ALA A 309 22.79 -12.30 -13.21
C ALA A 309 21.31 -11.93 -13.29
N ARG A 310 20.51 -12.72 -13.99
CA ARG A 310 19.07 -12.55 -14.11
C ARG A 310 18.45 -13.95 -14.14
N GLU A 311 17.71 -14.28 -13.08
CA GLU A 311 16.97 -15.52 -13.02
C GLU A 311 15.81 -15.48 -14.05
N THR A 312 15.61 -16.57 -14.77
CA THR A 312 14.58 -16.67 -15.82
C THR A 312 13.71 -17.89 -15.57
N PHE A 313 12.40 -17.68 -15.55
CA PHE A 313 11.36 -18.70 -15.59
C PHE A 313 10.80 -18.74 -17.01
N THR A 314 11.16 -19.76 -17.77
CA THR A 314 10.90 -19.83 -19.21
C THR A 314 9.51 -20.38 -19.53
N TRP A 315 9.13 -20.31 -20.82
CA TRP A 315 7.95 -21.01 -21.32
C TRP A 315 8.01 -22.54 -21.04
N ASN A 316 9.19 -23.13 -21.17
CA ASN A 316 9.37 -24.57 -20.91
C ASN A 316 9.14 -24.92 -19.44
N ASP A 317 9.51 -24.03 -18.52
CA ASP A 317 9.24 -24.21 -17.09
C ASP A 317 7.73 -24.06 -16.81
N LEU A 318 7.08 -23.12 -17.49
CA LEU A 318 5.65 -22.87 -17.33
C LEU A 318 4.79 -24.07 -17.73
N ILE A 319 5.08 -24.72 -18.86
CA ILE A 319 4.30 -25.88 -19.33
C ILE A 319 4.41 -27.11 -18.42
N GLU A 320 5.46 -27.21 -17.60
CA GLU A 320 5.68 -28.26 -16.63
C GLU A 320 4.94 -28.06 -15.30
N VAL A 321 4.38 -26.87 -15.07
CA VAL A 321 3.61 -26.55 -13.86
C VAL A 321 2.42 -27.50 -13.72
N LYS A 322 2.25 -28.07 -12.53
CA LYS A 322 1.16 -29.00 -12.22
C LYS A 322 0.15 -28.33 -11.29
N ILE A 323 -1.11 -28.31 -11.71
CA ILE A 323 -2.23 -27.80 -10.91
C ILE A 323 -3.40 -28.80 -10.93
N PRO A 324 -4.30 -28.78 -9.95
CA PRO A 324 -5.56 -29.49 -10.03
C PRO A 324 -6.45 -28.83 -11.11
N ILE A 325 -7.08 -29.64 -11.96
CA ILE A 325 -7.98 -29.17 -13.02
C ILE A 325 -9.35 -29.82 -12.82
N PRO A 326 -10.21 -29.24 -11.94
CA PRO A 326 -11.57 -29.73 -11.73
C PRO A 326 -12.46 -29.38 -12.93
N ASP A 327 -13.70 -29.88 -12.90
CA ASP A 327 -14.70 -29.53 -13.90
C ASP A 327 -14.82 -28.02 -14.09
N ILE A 328 -15.08 -27.59 -15.33
CA ILE A 328 -15.13 -26.17 -15.72
C ILE A 328 -16.13 -25.35 -14.89
N ALA A 329 -17.22 -25.96 -14.43
CA ALA A 329 -18.20 -25.29 -13.57
C ALA A 329 -17.58 -24.93 -12.21
N ILE A 330 -16.78 -25.81 -11.64
CA ILE A 330 -16.05 -25.57 -10.37
C ILE A 330 -14.98 -24.49 -10.59
N GLN A 331 -14.23 -24.56 -11.69
CA GLN A 331 -13.23 -23.55 -12.03
C GLN A 331 -13.85 -22.15 -12.14
N LYS A 332 -15.01 -22.02 -12.81
CA LYS A 332 -15.74 -20.74 -12.93
C LYS A 332 -16.22 -20.23 -11.59
N SER A 333 -16.76 -21.07 -10.72
CA SER A 333 -17.21 -20.68 -9.40
C SER A 333 -16.05 -20.13 -8.54
N ILE A 334 -14.89 -20.79 -8.61
CA ILE A 334 -13.68 -20.34 -7.90
C ILE A 334 -13.17 -18.99 -8.51
N ALA A 335 -13.20 -18.86 -9.84
CA ALA A 335 -12.79 -17.66 -10.55
C ALA A 335 -13.68 -16.45 -10.22
N GLU A 336 -14.98 -16.67 -9.96
CA GLU A 336 -15.87 -15.60 -9.50
C GLU A 336 -15.44 -15.04 -8.14
N MET A 337 -15.06 -15.89 -7.19
CA MET A 337 -14.49 -15.43 -5.91
C MET A 337 -13.24 -14.59 -6.12
N TYR A 338 -12.36 -15.00 -7.03
CA TYR A 338 -11.17 -14.25 -7.38
C TYR A 338 -11.49 -12.89 -8.03
N THR A 339 -12.53 -12.84 -8.85
CA THR A 339 -13.02 -11.57 -9.45
C THR A 339 -13.51 -10.61 -8.36
N VAL A 340 -14.23 -11.11 -7.35
CA VAL A 340 -14.66 -10.33 -6.18
C VAL A 340 -13.44 -9.83 -5.37
N TYR A 341 -12.45 -10.69 -5.15
CA TYR A 341 -11.20 -10.31 -4.50
C TYR A 341 -10.52 -9.14 -5.21
N ASN A 342 -10.34 -9.21 -6.53
CA ASN A 342 -9.70 -8.14 -7.31
C ASN A 342 -10.50 -6.83 -7.27
N LYS A 343 -11.83 -6.88 -7.36
CA LYS A 343 -12.69 -5.70 -7.22
C LYS A 343 -12.53 -5.05 -5.84
N ARG A 344 -12.58 -5.84 -4.78
CA ARG A 344 -12.39 -5.35 -3.40
C ARG A 344 -11.00 -4.78 -3.17
N LYS A 345 -9.96 -5.42 -3.73
CA LYS A 345 -8.59 -4.89 -3.68
C LYS A 345 -8.51 -3.50 -4.29
N LYS A 346 -9.09 -3.30 -5.49
CA LYS A 346 -9.13 -1.99 -6.14
C LYS A 346 -9.88 -0.94 -5.28
N ILE A 347 -11.01 -1.31 -4.69
CA ILE A 347 -11.77 -0.42 -3.78
C ILE A 347 -10.91 -0.07 -2.57
N ASN A 348 -10.22 -1.03 -1.96
CA ASN A 348 -9.35 -0.80 -0.81
C ASN A 348 -8.20 0.17 -1.13
N GLU A 349 -7.57 0.02 -2.30
CA GLU A 349 -6.54 0.96 -2.78
C GLU A 349 -7.10 2.37 -2.98
N GLN A 350 -8.31 2.50 -3.52
CA GLN A 350 -8.99 3.79 -3.67
C GLN A 350 -9.32 4.42 -2.31
N LEU A 351 -9.82 3.64 -1.34
CA LEU A 351 -10.09 4.11 0.02
C LEU A 351 -8.81 4.61 0.71
N LYS A 352 -7.71 3.85 0.61
CA LYS A 352 -6.40 4.29 1.13
C LYS A 352 -5.95 5.62 0.53
N ALA A 353 -6.09 5.77 -0.79
CA ALA A 353 -5.76 7.01 -1.47
C ALA A 353 -6.66 8.19 -1.07
N GLN A 354 -7.95 7.95 -0.85
CA GLN A 354 -8.89 8.96 -0.38
C GLN A 354 -8.55 9.42 1.05
N ILE A 355 -8.31 8.48 1.97
CA ILE A 355 -7.95 8.78 3.37
C ILE A 355 -6.66 9.61 3.42
N LYS A 356 -5.65 9.27 2.62
CA LYS A 356 -4.39 10.03 2.54
C LYS A 356 -4.61 11.50 2.15
N ASN A 357 -5.65 11.80 1.38
CA ASN A 357 -5.92 13.13 0.84
C ASN A 357 -7.09 13.86 1.52
N ILE A 358 -7.77 13.22 2.48
CA ILE A 358 -8.99 13.79 3.08
C ILE A 358 -8.70 14.82 4.19
N CYS A 359 -7.56 14.69 4.90
CA CYS A 359 -7.23 15.56 6.03
C CYS A 359 -7.28 17.06 5.69
N PRO A 360 -6.72 17.55 4.56
CA PRO A 360 -6.85 18.95 4.19
C PRO A 360 -8.29 19.43 4.06
N ILE A 361 -9.18 18.58 3.50
CA ILE A 361 -10.59 18.90 3.28
C ILE A 361 -11.33 18.96 4.61
N LEU A 362 -11.13 17.97 5.48
CA LEU A 362 -11.79 17.91 6.79
C LEU A 362 -11.33 19.05 7.71
N ILE A 363 -10.03 19.33 7.73
CA ILE A 363 -9.51 20.45 8.54
C ILE A 363 -10.04 21.79 8.02
N ARG A 364 -10.03 22.02 6.70
CA ARG A 364 -10.59 23.24 6.13
C ARG A 364 -12.07 23.39 6.47
N GLY A 365 -12.88 22.35 6.28
CA GLY A 365 -14.31 22.38 6.62
C GLY A 365 -14.54 22.64 8.12
N SER A 366 -13.69 22.09 9.00
CA SER A 366 -13.81 22.32 10.44
C SER A 366 -13.48 23.76 10.84
N LEU A 367 -12.54 24.39 10.14
CA LEU A 367 -12.19 25.81 10.36
C LEU A 367 -13.30 26.75 9.83
N GLU A 368 -13.87 26.42 8.66
CA GLU A 368 -15.02 27.15 8.09
C GLU A 368 -16.24 27.08 9.03
N ASP A 369 -16.62 25.87 9.49
CA ASP A 369 -17.70 25.68 10.48
C ASP A 369 -17.42 26.40 11.81
N GLY A 370 -16.16 26.49 12.21
CA GLY A 370 -15.76 27.20 13.44
C GLY A 370 -15.70 28.74 13.32
N GLY A 371 -15.51 29.22 12.09
CA GLY A 371 -15.41 30.67 11.78
C GLY A 371 -16.75 31.35 11.49
N GLU A 372 -17.80 30.62 11.15
CA GLU A 372 -19.12 31.23 10.91
C GLU A 372 -19.79 31.66 12.21
N PRO A 373 -20.24 32.93 12.34
CA PRO A 373 -21.15 33.29 13.39
C PRO A 373 -22.46 32.52 13.17
N ASN A 374 -23.01 31.91 14.23
CA ASN A 374 -24.29 31.22 14.18
C ASN A 374 -25.32 32.09 13.44
N GLY A 375 -25.56 31.75 12.15
CA GLY A 375 -26.69 32.31 11.44
C GLY A 375 -27.95 31.82 12.14
N GLU A 376 -28.76 32.70 12.64
CA GLU A 376 -30.13 32.43 13.02
C GLU A 376 -30.82 31.81 11.79
N PRO A 377 -31.59 30.74 11.93
CA PRO A 377 -32.43 30.28 10.84
C PRO A 377 -33.47 31.35 10.50
N ALA A 378 -33.47 31.77 9.23
CA ALA A 378 -34.49 32.67 8.69
C ALA A 378 -35.84 31.95 8.59
#